data_7e22f2398c126bf8c040d3f6418bc597
#
_entry.id   7e22f2398c126bf8c040d3f6418bc597
#
_cell.length_a   1.000
_cell.length_b   1.000
_cell.length_c   1.000
_cell.angle_alpha   90.00
_cell.angle_beta   90.00
_cell.angle_gamma   90.00
#
_symmetry.space_group_name_H-M   'P 1'
#
loop_
_entity.id
_entity.type
_entity.pdbx_description
1 polymer ?
#
loop_
_entity_poly.entity_id
_entity_poly.type
_entity_poly.pdbx_seq_one_letter_code
_entity_poly.pdbx_strand_id
1 'polypeptide(L)'
;DNAPAMLDKARERAGQAGAGNIQFILGDTASAELKGLEADFAVINMVLHHTPSPGQVLADVASHLAPGGMVLVTDLCSHDQGWARENCGDLWLGFDPQDLARWASEAGLTDIASVYLAQRNGFKIQVRLFGHPQVKGETP
;
A
#
# COMPACT_ATOMS: atom_id res chain seq x y z
N ASP A 1 -2.68 -1.07 -10.90
CA ASP A 1 -3.61 -2.18 -10.69
C ASP A 1 -3.36 -3.27 -11.72
N ASN A 2 -3.54 -4.52 -11.34
CA ASN A 2 -3.38 -5.67 -12.23
C ASN A 2 -4.72 -6.18 -12.82
N ALA A 3 -5.82 -5.52 -12.52
CA ALA A 3 -7.15 -5.87 -13.01
C ALA A 3 -7.61 -4.86 -14.08
N PRO A 4 -7.69 -5.24 -15.36
CA PRO A 4 -8.10 -4.31 -16.43
C PRO A 4 -9.45 -3.65 -16.19
N ALA A 5 -10.43 -4.40 -15.67
CA ALA A 5 -11.77 -3.88 -15.39
C ALA A 5 -11.75 -2.79 -14.30
N MET A 6 -10.87 -2.90 -13.31
CA MET A 6 -10.71 -1.90 -12.26
C MET A 6 -10.07 -0.62 -12.80
N LEU A 7 -9.10 -0.74 -13.70
CA LEU A 7 -8.50 0.41 -14.38
C LEU A 7 -9.50 1.13 -15.28
N ASP A 8 -10.36 0.39 -15.97
CA ASP A 8 -11.43 0.99 -16.81
C ASP A 8 -12.39 1.81 -15.96
N LYS A 9 -12.80 1.31 -14.80
CA LYS A 9 -13.61 2.05 -13.84
C LYS A 9 -12.90 3.30 -13.29
N ALA A 10 -11.61 3.17 -13.01
CA ALA A 10 -10.81 4.28 -12.53
C ALA A 10 -10.69 5.39 -13.59
N ARG A 11 -10.47 5.03 -14.86
CA ARG A 11 -10.44 5.98 -15.98
C ARG A 11 -11.78 6.69 -16.14
N GLU A 12 -12.89 5.97 -16.06
CA GLU A 12 -14.24 6.54 -16.14
C GLU A 12 -14.47 7.55 -15.01
N ARG A 13 -14.15 7.20 -13.77
CA ARG A 13 -14.30 8.09 -12.62
C ARG A 13 -13.41 9.33 -12.73
N ALA A 14 -12.18 9.17 -13.19
CA ALA A 14 -11.26 10.28 -13.42
C ALA A 14 -11.82 11.24 -14.49
N GLY A 15 -12.37 10.72 -15.58
CA GLY A 15 -13.03 11.51 -16.62
C GLY A 15 -14.22 12.28 -16.09
N GLN A 16 -15.09 11.65 -15.30
CA GLN A 16 -16.26 12.30 -14.68
C GLN A 16 -15.85 13.39 -13.68
N ALA A 17 -14.75 13.21 -12.98
CA ALA A 17 -14.20 14.17 -12.01
C ALA A 17 -13.37 15.28 -12.66
N GLY A 18 -13.09 15.21 -13.96
CA GLY A 18 -12.22 16.14 -14.66
C GLY A 18 -10.74 16.04 -14.24
N ALA A 19 -10.32 14.89 -13.70
CA ALA A 19 -8.96 14.68 -13.26
C ALA A 19 -8.08 14.25 -14.45
N GLY A 20 -7.23 15.16 -14.94
CA GLY A 20 -6.34 14.92 -16.09
C GLY A 20 -4.90 14.59 -15.73
N ASN A 21 -4.56 14.59 -14.44
CA ASN A 21 -3.20 14.39 -13.93
C ASN A 21 -2.95 12.98 -13.38
N ILE A 22 -3.68 11.97 -13.87
CA ILE A 22 -3.55 10.58 -13.43
C ILE A 22 -2.99 9.75 -14.56
N GLN A 23 -1.96 8.96 -14.27
CA GLN A 23 -1.44 7.92 -15.15
C GLN A 23 -1.92 6.55 -14.65
N PHE A 24 -2.57 5.78 -15.52
CA PHE A 24 -3.05 4.44 -15.22
C PHE A 24 -2.07 3.39 -15.77
N ILE A 25 -1.64 2.47 -14.92
CA ILE A 25 -0.67 1.44 -15.29
C ILE A 25 -1.27 0.08 -14.96
N LEU A 26 -1.37 -0.79 -15.96
CA LEU A 26 -1.73 -2.20 -15.78
C LEU A 26 -0.49 -2.98 -15.38
N GLY A 27 -0.49 -3.52 -14.19
CA GLY A 27 0.62 -4.31 -13.66
C GLY A 27 0.62 -4.38 -12.15
N ASP A 28 1.68 -4.92 -11.61
CA ASP A 28 1.96 -4.99 -10.18
C ASP A 28 3.09 -4.04 -9.77
N THR A 29 3.51 -4.11 -8.50
CA THR A 29 4.56 -3.23 -7.96
C THR A 29 5.97 -3.53 -8.49
N ALA A 30 6.16 -4.65 -9.15
CA ALA A 30 7.41 -5.06 -9.79
C ALA A 30 7.41 -4.85 -11.32
N SER A 31 6.35 -4.25 -11.88
CA SER A 31 6.21 -4.10 -13.33
C SER A 31 7.26 -3.17 -13.92
N ALA A 32 7.72 -3.53 -15.12
CA ALA A 32 8.75 -2.79 -15.85
C ALA A 32 8.34 -1.34 -16.17
N GLU A 33 7.06 -1.08 -16.32
CA GLU A 33 6.47 0.24 -16.57
C GLU A 33 6.72 1.22 -15.42
N LEU A 34 7.00 0.71 -14.21
CA LEU A 34 7.34 1.53 -13.04
C LEU A 34 8.85 1.85 -12.96
N LYS A 35 9.67 1.26 -13.83
CA LYS A 35 11.11 1.45 -13.79
C LYS A 35 11.48 2.92 -13.93
N GLY A 36 12.26 3.44 -12.99
CA GLY A 36 12.69 4.83 -12.97
C GLY A 36 11.63 5.81 -12.43
N LEU A 37 10.44 5.33 -12.08
CA LEU A 37 9.44 6.16 -11.41
C LEU A 37 9.90 6.45 -9.98
N GLU A 38 9.83 7.72 -9.60
CA GLU A 38 10.11 8.18 -8.24
C GLU A 38 8.90 8.96 -7.71
N ALA A 39 8.47 8.65 -6.51
CA ALA A 39 7.31 9.26 -5.88
C ALA A 39 7.67 9.89 -4.54
N ASP A 40 7.06 11.03 -4.24
CA ASP A 40 7.18 11.68 -2.94
C ASP A 40 6.25 11.06 -1.91
N PHE A 41 5.14 10.49 -2.38
CA PHE A 41 4.14 9.85 -1.54
C PHE A 41 3.49 8.67 -2.25
N ALA A 42 3.35 7.56 -1.57
CA ALA A 42 2.66 6.37 -2.06
C ALA A 42 1.50 5.99 -1.13
N VAL A 43 0.46 5.39 -1.68
CA VAL A 43 -0.68 4.88 -0.91
C VAL A 43 -0.92 3.42 -1.29
N ILE A 44 -0.97 2.55 -0.29
CA ILE A 44 -1.35 1.14 -0.42
C ILE A 44 -2.62 0.96 0.41
N ASN A 45 -3.77 1.05 -0.24
CA ASN A 45 -5.06 1.06 0.44
C ASN A 45 -5.81 -0.25 0.26
N MET A 46 -5.91 -1.03 1.32
CA MET A 46 -6.67 -2.29 1.36
C MET A 46 -6.26 -3.30 0.27
N VAL A 47 -4.96 -3.43 0.04
CA VAL A 47 -4.38 -4.25 -1.03
C VAL A 47 -3.57 -5.41 -0.48
N LEU A 48 -2.82 -5.21 0.60
CA LEU A 48 -1.82 -6.18 1.06
C LEU A 48 -2.42 -7.55 1.42
N HIS A 49 -3.63 -7.59 1.97
CA HIS A 49 -4.29 -8.84 2.33
C HIS A 49 -4.69 -9.70 1.11
N HIS A 50 -4.64 -9.15 -0.09
CA HIS A 50 -4.83 -9.88 -1.36
C HIS A 50 -3.52 -10.30 -2.02
N THR A 51 -2.37 -9.91 -1.50
CA THR A 51 -1.06 -10.22 -2.11
C THR A 51 -0.41 -11.42 -1.44
N PRO A 52 0.28 -12.30 -2.21
CA PRO A 52 0.96 -13.44 -1.63
C PRO A 52 2.18 -13.08 -0.78
N SER A 53 2.77 -11.91 -1.03
CA SER A 53 4.01 -11.48 -0.41
C SER A 53 3.97 -9.99 -0.01
N PRO A 54 3.28 -9.65 1.09
CA PRO A 54 3.13 -8.25 1.53
C PRO A 54 4.46 -7.54 1.75
N GLY A 55 5.45 -8.22 2.33
CA GLY A 55 6.77 -7.66 2.54
C GLY A 55 7.47 -7.28 1.24
N GLN A 56 7.29 -8.06 0.18
CA GLN A 56 7.86 -7.74 -1.14
C GLN A 56 7.17 -6.53 -1.76
N VAL A 57 5.87 -6.38 -1.62
CA VAL A 57 5.14 -5.20 -2.08
C VAL A 57 5.67 -3.94 -1.39
N LEU A 58 5.89 -3.99 -0.09
CA LEU A 58 6.48 -2.87 0.66
C LEU A 58 7.91 -2.55 0.17
N ALA A 59 8.72 -3.56 -0.09
CA ALA A 59 10.07 -3.37 -0.62
C ALA A 59 10.04 -2.74 -2.03
N ASP A 60 9.14 -3.21 -2.89
CA ASP A 60 8.96 -2.66 -4.25
C ASP A 60 8.56 -1.17 -4.18
N VAL A 61 7.57 -0.85 -3.36
CA VAL A 61 7.10 0.54 -3.18
C VAL A 61 8.22 1.42 -2.59
N ALA A 62 8.95 0.91 -1.59
CA ALA A 62 10.06 1.65 -1.00
C ALA A 62 11.13 1.99 -2.03
N SER A 63 11.38 1.10 -3.01
CA SER A 63 12.34 1.35 -4.08
C SER A 63 11.95 2.49 -5.03
N HIS A 64 10.67 2.85 -5.06
CA HIS A 64 10.13 3.95 -5.86
C HIS A 64 9.92 5.24 -5.08
N LEU A 65 10.18 5.26 -3.78
CA LEU A 65 10.10 6.47 -2.97
C LEU A 65 11.36 7.32 -3.11
N ALA A 66 11.16 8.62 -3.29
CA ALA A 66 12.24 9.60 -3.18
C ALA A 66 12.81 9.61 -1.75
N PRO A 67 14.08 10.03 -1.55
CA PRO A 67 14.61 10.28 -0.22
C PRO A 67 13.69 11.23 0.57
N GLY A 68 13.29 10.84 1.78
CA GLY A 68 12.31 11.57 2.58
C GLY A 68 10.85 11.38 2.15
N GLY A 69 10.59 10.59 1.12
CA GLY A 69 9.24 10.21 0.71
C GLY A 69 8.54 9.31 1.73
N MET A 70 7.22 9.22 1.65
CA MET A 70 6.41 8.47 2.61
C MET A 70 5.45 7.53 1.91
N VAL A 71 5.08 6.46 2.61
CA VAL A 71 4.01 5.56 2.18
C VAL A 71 2.96 5.43 3.28
N LEU A 72 1.69 5.59 2.88
CA LEU A 72 0.53 5.35 3.73
C LEU A 72 -0.02 3.95 3.41
N VAL A 73 -0.08 3.09 4.42
CA VAL A 73 -0.65 1.75 4.30
C VAL A 73 -1.92 1.70 5.14
N THR A 74 -3.03 1.30 4.51
CA THR A 74 -4.25 0.95 5.22
C THR A 74 -4.57 -0.50 4.97
N ASP A 75 -4.83 -1.26 6.03
CA ASP A 75 -5.24 -2.65 5.92
C ASP A 75 -5.91 -3.12 7.22
N LEU A 76 -6.43 -4.33 7.18
CA LEU A 76 -7.07 -4.94 8.34
C LEU A 76 -6.02 -5.35 9.39
N CYS A 77 -6.34 -5.16 10.65
CA CYS A 77 -5.69 -5.89 11.72
C CYS A 77 -6.11 -7.37 11.66
N SER A 78 -5.29 -8.26 12.24
CA SER A 78 -5.60 -9.69 12.30
C SER A 78 -7.01 -9.92 12.86
N HIS A 79 -7.75 -10.81 12.22
CA HIS A 79 -9.10 -11.22 12.61
C HIS A 79 -9.28 -12.73 12.37
N ASP A 80 -10.36 -13.30 12.87
CA ASP A 80 -10.67 -14.73 12.82
C ASP A 80 -11.84 -15.07 11.88
N GLN A 81 -12.31 -14.12 11.07
CA GLN A 81 -13.44 -14.30 10.19
C GLN A 81 -13.04 -15.01 8.88
N GLY A 82 -12.96 -16.35 8.93
CA GLY A 82 -12.50 -17.19 7.82
C GLY A 82 -13.29 -17.07 6.52
N TRP A 83 -14.55 -16.61 6.58
CA TRP A 83 -15.37 -16.38 5.39
C TRP A 83 -14.77 -15.34 4.42
N ALA A 84 -13.90 -14.46 4.92
CA ALA A 84 -13.22 -13.48 4.08
C ALA A 84 -12.33 -14.13 3.01
N ARG A 85 -11.71 -15.26 3.32
CA ARG A 85 -10.93 -16.04 2.34
C ARG A 85 -11.81 -16.64 1.25
N GLU A 86 -12.96 -17.15 1.65
CA GLU A 86 -13.87 -17.87 0.73
C GLU A 86 -14.66 -16.90 -0.16
N ASN A 87 -15.13 -15.78 0.40
CA ASN A 87 -16.07 -14.88 -0.27
C ASN A 87 -15.41 -13.61 -0.85
N CYS A 88 -14.27 -13.19 -0.32
CA CYS A 88 -13.60 -11.95 -0.71
C CYS A 88 -12.23 -12.18 -1.39
N GLY A 89 -11.74 -13.42 -1.42
CA GLY A 89 -10.43 -13.74 -1.99
C GLY A 89 -9.25 -13.26 -1.15
N ASP A 90 -9.44 -13.07 0.15
CA ASP A 90 -8.39 -12.66 1.06
C ASP A 90 -7.37 -13.79 1.23
N LEU A 91 -6.11 -13.52 0.96
CA LEU A 91 -5.00 -14.44 1.23
C LEU A 91 -4.57 -14.37 2.70
N TRP A 92 -4.77 -13.23 3.34
CA TRP A 92 -4.45 -12.97 4.73
C TRP A 92 -5.70 -12.53 5.48
N LEU A 93 -5.89 -13.02 6.69
CA LEU A 93 -6.95 -12.55 7.60
C LEU A 93 -6.45 -11.34 8.40
N GLY A 94 -6.08 -10.28 7.68
CA GLY A 94 -5.47 -9.09 8.26
C GLY A 94 -4.02 -9.33 8.70
N PHE A 95 -3.44 -8.35 9.34
CA PHE A 95 -2.04 -8.36 9.77
C PHE A 95 -1.90 -7.94 11.24
N ASP A 96 -1.02 -8.62 11.94
CA ASP A 96 -0.53 -8.10 13.20
C ASP A 96 0.26 -6.81 12.93
N PRO A 97 0.01 -5.71 13.70
CA PRO A 97 0.74 -4.47 13.52
C PRO A 97 2.26 -4.61 13.57
N GLN A 98 2.76 -5.56 14.34
CA GLN A 98 4.20 -5.83 14.45
C GLN A 98 4.76 -6.47 13.18
N ASP A 99 3.99 -7.27 12.46
CA ASP A 99 4.41 -7.85 11.18
C ASP A 99 4.54 -6.77 10.10
N LEU A 100 3.60 -5.84 10.02
CA LEU A 100 3.73 -4.69 9.11
C LEU A 100 4.94 -3.83 9.44
N ALA A 101 5.18 -3.56 10.73
CA ALA A 101 6.35 -2.79 11.18
C ALA A 101 7.65 -3.50 10.80
N ARG A 102 7.72 -4.83 10.96
CA ARG A 102 8.89 -5.63 10.59
C ARG A 102 9.14 -5.57 9.07
N TRP A 103 8.13 -5.82 8.25
CA TRP A 103 8.29 -5.77 6.79
C TRP A 103 8.67 -4.38 6.30
N ALA A 104 8.12 -3.33 6.88
CA ALA A 104 8.51 -1.96 6.57
C ALA A 104 9.98 -1.71 6.93
N SER A 105 10.42 -2.15 8.10
CA SER A 105 11.82 -2.04 8.53
C SER A 105 12.77 -2.82 7.62
N GLU A 106 12.40 -4.03 7.23
CA GLU A 106 13.17 -4.84 6.27
C GLU A 106 13.26 -4.17 4.88
N ALA A 107 12.24 -3.40 4.49
CA ALA A 107 12.24 -2.60 3.29
C ALA A 107 13.03 -1.28 3.43
N GLY A 108 13.63 -1.01 4.56
CA GLY A 108 14.38 0.21 4.84
C GLY A 108 13.51 1.42 5.20
N LEU A 109 12.26 1.21 5.56
CA LEU A 109 11.32 2.25 5.96
C LEU A 109 11.30 2.45 7.49
N THR A 110 11.06 3.68 7.89
CA THR A 110 10.90 4.05 9.32
C THR A 110 9.42 4.18 9.67
N ASP A 111 9.01 3.61 10.78
CA ASP A 111 7.64 3.77 11.31
C ASP A 111 7.46 5.19 11.87
N ILE A 112 6.54 5.96 11.28
CA ILE A 112 6.32 7.36 11.65
C ILE A 112 5.09 7.51 12.52
N ALA A 113 3.95 6.92 12.11
CA ALA A 113 2.68 7.07 12.80
C ALA A 113 1.75 5.88 12.54
N SER A 114 0.84 5.66 13.46
CA SER A 114 -0.21 4.66 13.32
C SER A 114 -1.51 5.13 13.96
N VAL A 115 -2.62 4.77 13.32
CA VAL A 115 -3.98 4.98 13.83
C VAL A 115 -4.76 3.68 13.64
N TYR A 116 -5.61 3.36 14.60
CA TYR A 116 -6.45 2.15 14.58
C TYR A 116 -7.92 2.55 14.62
N LEU A 117 -8.70 2.03 13.68
CA LEU A 117 -10.11 2.37 13.53
C LEU A 117 -10.97 1.11 13.67
N ALA A 118 -11.78 1.06 14.72
CA ALA A 118 -12.75 0.02 14.90
C ALA A 118 -13.95 0.22 13.97
N GLN A 119 -14.34 -0.83 13.24
CA GLN A 119 -15.48 -0.82 12.35
C GLN A 119 -16.70 -1.44 13.02
N ARG A 120 -17.90 -1.06 12.56
CA ARG A 120 -19.16 -1.61 13.09
C ARG A 120 -19.34 -3.12 12.84
N ASN A 121 -18.67 -3.64 11.80
CA ASN A 121 -18.69 -5.05 11.42
C ASN A 121 -17.72 -5.94 12.22
N GLY A 122 -17.08 -5.42 13.25
CA GLY A 122 -16.13 -6.15 14.08
C GLY A 122 -14.68 -6.16 13.55
N PHE A 123 -14.44 -5.64 12.37
CA PHE A 123 -13.07 -5.45 11.86
C PHE A 123 -12.42 -4.22 12.47
N LYS A 124 -11.10 -4.28 12.60
CA LYS A 124 -10.27 -3.13 12.95
C LYS A 124 -9.32 -2.85 11.79
N ILE A 125 -9.27 -1.59 11.37
CA ILE A 125 -8.35 -1.11 10.34
C ILE A 125 -7.15 -0.47 11.01
N GLN A 126 -5.96 -0.79 10.53
CA GLN A 126 -4.75 -0.06 10.87
C GLN A 126 -4.39 0.88 9.72
N VAL A 127 -4.05 2.10 10.07
CA VAL A 127 -3.52 3.12 9.17
C VAL A 127 -2.10 3.40 9.60
N ARG A 128 -1.14 3.12 8.72
CA ARG A 128 0.28 3.17 9.04
C ARG A 128 0.98 4.14 8.08
N LEU A 129 1.80 5.00 8.64
CA LEU A 129 2.67 5.89 7.88
C LEU A 129 4.12 5.49 8.09
N PHE A 130 4.79 5.17 6.99
CA PHE A 130 6.22 4.84 6.96
C PHE A 130 6.97 5.84 6.09
N GLY A 131 8.21 6.12 6.45
CA GLY A 131 9.06 7.08 5.74
C GLY A 131 10.32 6.44 5.18
N HIS A 132 10.69 6.88 3.97
CA HIS A 132 11.98 6.58 3.39
C HIS A 132 13.03 7.52 4.02
N PRO A 133 14.18 7.01 4.50
CA PRO A 133 15.21 7.86 5.09
C PRO A 133 15.70 8.92 4.10
N GLN A 134 16.01 10.10 4.62
CA GLN A 134 16.73 11.11 3.84
C GLN A 134 18.19 10.67 3.63
N VAL A 135 18.78 11.06 2.50
CA VAL A 135 20.20 10.80 2.27
C VAL A 135 21.03 11.56 3.30
N LYS A 136 21.90 10.85 4.03
CA LYS A 136 22.82 11.47 4.99
C LYS A 136 23.73 12.44 4.22
N GLY A 137 23.65 13.72 4.56
CA GLY A 137 24.51 14.77 3.99
C GLY A 137 23.80 15.94 3.35
N GLU A 138 22.51 15.86 3.09
CA GLU A 138 21.69 17.00 2.70
C GLU A 138 21.18 17.70 3.96
N THR A 139 21.94 18.65 4.45
CA THR A 139 21.44 19.67 5.36
C THR A 139 20.67 20.69 4.53
N PRO A 140 19.42 20.96 4.87
CA PRO A 140 18.68 22.04 4.20
C PRO A 140 19.30 23.40 4.42
#